data_871046b7d11b52038d639b95cb33bc9a
#
_entry.id   871046b7d11b52038d639b95cb33bc9a
#
_cell.length_a   1.000
_cell.length_b   1.000
_cell.length_c   1.000
_cell.angle_alpha   90.00
_cell.angle_beta   90.00
_cell.angle_gamma   90.00
#
_symmetry.space_group_name_H-M   'P 1'
#
loop_
_entity.id
_entity.type
_entity.pdbx_description
1 polymer ?
#
loop_
_entity_poly.entity_id
_entity_poly.type
_entity_poly.pdbx_seq_one_letter_code
_entity_poly.pdbx_strand_id
1 'polypeptide(L)'
;MKKISNFIPDKVIKKKETIEKYNTILKNNVDLNICSKINVINYSDTSITIECSDSSISSIIKFESEKYIEIFKDYGMYNIREIKVKLR
;
A
#
# COMPACT_ATOMS: atom_id res chain seq x y z
N MET A 1 -21.59 5.25 22.41
CA MET A 1 -21.34 4.93 22.15
C MET A 1 -20.86 4.12 21.59
N LYS A 2 -20.53 3.98 21.36
CA LYS A 2 -19.94 3.02 21.18
C LYS A 2 -20.59 1.89 20.60
N LYS A 3 -21.74 1.86 20.30
CA LYS A 3 -22.41 0.84 19.79
C LYS A 3 -22.02 0.43 18.46
N ILE A 4 -21.78 1.33 17.51
CA ILE A 4 -21.36 1.00 16.15
C ILE A 4 -20.05 0.28 16.17
N SER A 5 -19.16 0.70 17.04
CA SER A 5 -17.88 0.05 17.14
C SER A 5 -17.98 -1.39 17.60
N ASN A 6 -19.10 -1.77 18.16
CA ASN A 6 -19.29 -3.15 18.58
C ASN A 6 -19.47 -4.10 17.41
N PHE A 7 -19.83 -3.56 16.25
CA PHE A 7 -20.01 -4.38 15.07
C PHE A 7 -18.80 -4.44 14.18
N ILE A 8 -17.87 -3.52 14.39
CA ILE A 8 -16.66 -3.48 13.59
C ILE A 8 -15.46 -3.72 14.50
N PRO A 9 -14.76 -4.85 14.33
CA PRO A 9 -13.61 -5.14 15.19
C PRO A 9 -12.53 -4.08 15.04
N ASP A 10 -11.88 -3.74 16.12
CA ASP A 10 -10.78 -2.77 16.11
C ASP A 10 -9.69 -3.15 15.12
N LYS A 11 -9.42 -4.44 14.98
CA LYS A 11 -8.48 -4.95 14.02
C LYS A 11 -8.76 -4.51 12.60
N VAL A 12 -10.04 -4.55 12.20
CA VAL A 12 -10.45 -4.16 10.86
C VAL A 12 -10.28 -2.66 10.66
N ILE A 13 -10.65 -1.88 11.66
CA ILE A 13 -10.51 -0.42 11.62
C ILE A 13 -9.06 -0.03 11.48
N LYS A 14 -8.18 -0.62 12.28
CA LYS A 14 -6.75 -0.31 12.23
C LYS A 14 -6.14 -0.70 10.91
N LYS A 15 -6.55 -1.81 10.34
CA LYS A 15 -6.03 -2.25 9.06
C LYS A 15 -6.41 -1.26 7.96
N LYS A 16 -7.64 -0.78 7.97
CA LYS A 16 -8.10 0.18 6.99
C LYS A 16 -7.34 1.49 7.10
N GLU A 17 -7.13 1.98 8.31
CA GLU A 17 -6.39 3.20 8.55
C GLU A 17 -4.94 3.06 8.10
N THR A 18 -4.35 1.90 8.33
CA THR A 18 -2.98 1.64 7.93
C THR A 18 -2.86 1.59 6.41
N ILE A 19 -3.82 0.98 5.74
CA ILE A 19 -3.83 0.93 4.28
C ILE A 19 -3.96 2.35 3.70
N GLU A 20 -4.80 3.19 4.28
CA GLU A 20 -4.95 4.56 3.84
C GLU A 20 -3.66 5.35 4.05
N LYS A 21 -2.97 5.12 5.16
CA LYS A 21 -1.70 5.74 5.43
C LYS A 21 -0.66 5.33 4.37
N TYR A 22 -0.61 4.04 4.07
CA TYR A 22 0.33 3.54 3.07
C TYR A 22 0.03 4.09 1.68
N ASN A 23 -1.26 4.21 1.35
CA ASN A 23 -1.66 4.83 0.09
C ASN A 23 -1.20 6.29 0.01
N THR A 24 -1.34 7.02 1.09
CA THR A 24 -0.90 8.42 1.13
C THR A 24 0.60 8.52 0.92
N ILE A 25 1.37 7.67 1.60
CA ILE A 25 2.82 7.64 1.45
C ILE A 25 3.20 7.33 0.01
N LEU A 26 2.59 6.30 -0.56
CA LEU A 26 2.88 5.88 -1.91
C LEU A 26 2.55 6.99 -2.91
N LYS A 27 1.38 7.56 -2.81
CA LYS A 27 0.92 8.57 -3.76
C LYS A 27 1.70 9.86 -3.69
N ASN A 28 2.28 10.17 -2.54
CA ASN A 28 3.11 11.36 -2.39
C ASN A 28 4.51 11.18 -3.00
N ASN A 29 4.89 9.97 -3.32
CA ASN A 29 6.24 9.66 -3.76
C ASN A 29 6.31 9.05 -5.17
N VAL A 30 5.21 9.03 -5.90
CA VAL A 30 5.18 8.54 -7.28
C VAL A 30 4.61 9.60 -8.20
N ASP A 31 4.84 9.42 -9.50
CA ASP A 31 4.34 10.35 -10.51
C ASP A 31 2.82 10.38 -10.52
N LEU A 32 2.26 11.53 -10.85
CA LEU A 32 0.81 11.67 -10.92
C LEU A 32 0.19 10.70 -11.92
N ASN A 33 0.88 10.39 -13.00
CA ASN A 33 0.37 9.47 -14.01
C ASN A 33 0.21 8.06 -13.47
N ILE A 34 1.04 7.69 -12.51
CA ILE A 34 0.99 6.37 -11.89
C ILE A 34 0.09 6.39 -10.67
N CYS A 35 0.13 7.49 -9.94
CA CYS A 35 -0.57 7.68 -8.67
C CYS A 35 -2.06 7.31 -8.75
N SER A 36 -2.73 7.71 -9.83
CA SER A 36 -4.16 7.46 -9.98
C SER A 36 -4.48 6.02 -10.39
N LYS A 37 -3.48 5.26 -10.79
CA LYS A 37 -3.66 3.91 -11.31
C LYS A 37 -3.24 2.81 -10.35
N ILE A 38 -2.73 3.17 -9.20
CA ILE A 38 -2.27 2.21 -8.20
C ILE A 38 -2.89 2.48 -6.84
N ASN A 39 -3.06 1.42 -6.07
CA ASN A 39 -3.57 1.52 -4.71
C ASN A 39 -2.97 0.41 -3.86
N VAL A 40 -2.69 0.73 -2.61
CA VAL A 40 -2.35 -0.31 -1.64
C VAL A 40 -3.65 -0.97 -1.22
N ILE A 41 -3.75 -2.27 -1.35
CA ILE A 41 -4.97 -3.00 -0.99
C ILE A 41 -4.78 -3.94 0.18
N ASN A 42 -3.53 -4.26 0.51
CA ASN A 42 -3.25 -5.15 1.62
C ASN A 42 -1.79 -4.97 2.06
N TYR A 43 -1.47 -5.51 3.20
CA TYR A 43 -0.11 -5.49 3.71
C TYR A 43 0.08 -6.62 4.70
N SER A 44 1.35 -6.96 4.95
CA SER A 44 1.72 -7.88 6.02
C SER A 44 2.92 -7.29 6.73
N ASP A 45 3.50 -8.02 7.67
CA ASP A 45 4.66 -7.52 8.42
C ASP A 45 5.85 -7.22 7.52
N THR A 46 5.96 -7.92 6.40
CA THR A 46 7.13 -7.82 5.54
C THR A 46 6.82 -7.43 4.10
N SER A 47 5.56 -7.26 3.75
CA SER A 47 5.20 -6.97 2.36
C SER A 47 4.03 -6.00 2.27
N ILE A 48 3.94 -5.33 1.13
CA ILE A 48 2.83 -4.45 0.80
C ILE A 48 2.32 -4.89 -0.56
N THR A 49 1.00 -5.05 -0.67
CA THR A 49 0.35 -5.45 -1.92
C THR A 49 -0.24 -4.21 -2.59
N ILE A 50 0.18 -3.96 -3.81
CA ILE A 50 -0.28 -2.83 -4.61
C ILE A 50 -1.09 -3.37 -5.77
N GLU A 51 -2.29 -2.82 -5.95
CA GLU A 51 -3.13 -3.15 -7.08
C GLU A 51 -2.93 -2.09 -8.16
N CYS A 52 -2.86 -2.49 -9.42
CA CYS A 52 -2.71 -1.56 -10.52
C CYS A 52 -3.73 -1.86 -11.61
N SER A 53 -4.00 -0.85 -12.44
CA SER A 53 -5.05 -0.94 -13.44
C SER A 53 -4.61 -1.53 -14.77
N ASP A 54 -3.31 -1.57 -15.05
CA ASP A 54 -2.85 -2.18 -16.29
C ASP A 54 -1.50 -2.85 -16.13
N SER A 55 -1.16 -3.71 -17.08
CA SER A 55 0.04 -4.53 -17.00
C SER A 55 1.33 -3.74 -17.19
N SER A 56 1.28 -2.63 -17.89
CA SER A 56 2.46 -1.78 -18.06
C SER A 56 2.89 -1.22 -16.71
N ILE A 57 1.92 -0.74 -15.93
CA ILE A 57 2.18 -0.21 -14.60
C ILE A 57 2.66 -1.32 -13.67
N SER A 58 2.06 -2.51 -13.78
CA SER A 58 2.47 -3.66 -13.00
C SER A 58 3.96 -3.97 -13.22
N SER A 59 4.38 -3.95 -14.47
CA SER A 59 5.78 -4.22 -14.81
C SER A 59 6.71 -3.17 -14.24
N ILE A 60 6.31 -1.91 -14.32
CA ILE A 60 7.12 -0.80 -13.77
C ILE A 60 7.29 -0.98 -12.27
N ILE A 61 6.21 -1.27 -11.55
CA ILE A 61 6.27 -1.44 -10.10
C ILE A 61 7.17 -2.61 -9.72
N LYS A 62 7.04 -3.72 -10.43
CA LYS A 62 7.89 -4.87 -10.18
C LYS A 62 9.35 -4.57 -10.42
N PHE A 63 9.64 -3.84 -11.47
CA PHE A 63 11.01 -3.47 -11.81
C PHE A 63 11.59 -2.51 -10.77
N GLU A 64 10.78 -1.62 -10.26
CA GLU A 64 11.21 -0.61 -9.29
C GLU A 64 10.84 -0.97 -7.84
N SER A 65 10.63 -2.25 -7.56
CA SER A 65 10.18 -2.67 -6.23
C SER A 65 11.11 -2.20 -5.11
N GLU A 66 12.42 -2.18 -5.34
CA GLU A 66 13.36 -1.73 -4.33
C GLU A 66 13.16 -0.25 -4.01
N LYS A 67 12.82 0.54 -5.00
CA LYS A 67 12.56 1.96 -4.83
C LYS A 67 11.34 2.15 -3.92
N TYR A 68 10.30 1.37 -4.11
CA TYR A 68 9.11 1.46 -3.28
C TYR A 68 9.39 0.99 -1.86
N ILE A 69 10.18 -0.06 -1.70
CA ILE A 69 10.60 -0.51 -0.38
C ILE A 69 11.32 0.61 0.35
N GLU A 70 12.21 1.32 -0.33
CA GLU A 70 12.94 2.43 0.26
C GLU A 70 12.04 3.58 0.66
N ILE A 71 11.01 3.87 -0.14
CA ILE A 71 10.04 4.89 0.20
C ILE A 71 9.40 4.58 1.55
N PHE A 72 8.98 3.33 1.73
CA PHE A 72 8.36 2.93 3.00
C PHE A 72 9.36 2.91 4.16
N LYS A 73 10.60 2.57 3.89
CA LYS A 73 11.64 2.61 4.93
C LYS A 73 11.86 4.02 5.43
N ASP A 74 11.81 5.00 4.56
CA ASP A 74 11.97 6.40 4.92
C ASP A 74 10.88 6.86 5.89
N TYR A 75 9.76 6.16 5.93
CA TYR A 75 8.67 6.46 6.84
C TYR A 75 8.66 5.54 8.06
N GLY A 76 9.74 4.81 8.28
CA GLY A 76 9.90 3.98 9.46
C GLY A 76 9.50 2.53 9.32
N MET A 77 9.16 2.10 8.11
CA MET A 77 8.71 0.72 7.88
C MET A 77 9.88 -0.15 7.45
N TYR A 78 10.76 -0.45 8.38
CA TYR A 78 12.01 -1.14 8.07
C TYR A 78 11.85 -2.64 7.83
N ASN A 79 10.71 -3.20 8.17
CA ASN A 79 10.48 -4.63 8.00
C ASN A 79 9.99 -5.00 6.61
N ILE A 80 9.60 -4.02 5.81
CA ILE A 80 9.11 -4.28 4.47
C ILE A 80 10.25 -4.75 3.58
N ARG A 81 10.09 -5.92 2.99
CA ARG A 81 11.10 -6.56 2.14
C ARG A 81 10.59 -6.87 0.74
N GLU A 82 9.28 -6.85 0.55
CA GLU A 82 8.69 -7.27 -0.70
C GLU A 82 7.52 -6.38 -1.08
N ILE A 83 7.42 -6.07 -2.35
CA ILE A 83 6.25 -5.38 -2.91
C ILE A 83 5.55 -6.38 -3.81
N LYS A 84 4.33 -6.75 -3.45
CA LYS A 84 3.51 -7.64 -4.27
C LYS A 84 2.64 -6.79 -5.18
N VAL A 85 2.52 -7.19 -6.42
CA VAL A 85 1.74 -6.43 -7.40
C VAL A 85 0.60 -7.30 -7.90
N LYS A 86 -0.60 -6.73 -7.89
CA LYS A 86 -1.78 -7.42 -8.36
C LYS A 86 -2.43 -6.59 -9.47
N LEU A 87 -2.76 -7.24 -10.57
CA LEU A 87 -3.45 -6.58 -11.66
C LEU A 87 -4.95 -6.67 -11.41
N ARG A 88 -5.62 -5.55 -11.57
CA ARG A 88 -7.05 -5.47 -11.34
C ARG A 88 -7.83 -6.25 -12.40
#